data_4a1d70204743a3e639aa436da7b4a197
#
_entry.id   4a1d70204743a3e639aa436da7b4a197
#
_cell.length_a   1.000
_cell.length_b   1.000
_cell.length_c   1.000
_cell.angle_alpha   90.00
_cell.angle_beta   90.00
_cell.angle_gamma   90.00
#
_symmetry.space_group_name_H-M   'P 1'
#
loop_
_entity.id
_entity.type
_entity.pdbx_description
1 polymer ?
#
loop_
_entity_poly.entity_id
_entity_poly.type
_entity_poly.pdbx_seq_one_letter_code
_entity_poly.pdbx_strand_id
1 'polypeptide(L)'
;MRDDNTLSHTTYNCKYHIVIIPKYRRMVIYRKLRKDIGAILRAVAERKPGVVIHEAEACPDHIHMLMTIPPKYSVSSFMGYLKSKSTLMIFDRHATVSYTHLTL
;
A
#
# COMPACT_ATOMS: atom_id res chain seq x y z
N MET A 1 3.91 14.75 25.28
CA MET A 1 3.99 13.31 25.18
C MET A 1 4.98 12.89 24.12
N ARG A 2 5.66 11.82 24.39
CA ARG A 2 6.63 11.34 23.43
C ARG A 2 5.99 10.46 22.37
N ASP A 3 6.36 10.70 21.15
CA ASP A 3 5.91 9.90 20.04
C ASP A 3 6.60 8.54 20.06
N ASP A 4 5.89 7.48 19.68
CA ASP A 4 6.45 6.14 19.61
C ASP A 4 7.52 6.01 18.52
N ASN A 5 7.64 6.99 17.66
CA ASN A 5 8.63 7.01 16.60
C ASN A 5 9.92 7.71 17.01
N THR A 6 10.18 7.81 18.30
CA THR A 6 11.40 8.40 18.78
C THR A 6 12.58 7.49 18.45
N LEU A 7 13.62 8.08 17.91
CA LEU A 7 14.83 7.36 17.54
C LEU A 7 16.02 8.18 17.95
N SER A 8 16.85 7.66 18.87
CA SER A 8 18.06 8.34 19.33
C SER A 8 17.80 9.79 19.72
N HIS A 9 16.81 10.01 20.53
CA HIS A 9 16.37 11.33 20.98
C HIS A 9 15.77 12.19 19.88
N THR A 10 15.63 11.62 18.69
CA THR A 10 15.00 12.30 17.59
C THR A 10 13.60 11.73 17.39
N THR A 11 12.62 12.58 17.44
CA THR A 11 11.25 12.16 17.17
C THR A 11 10.91 12.53 15.74
N TYR A 12 10.37 11.56 15.02
CA TYR A 12 9.86 11.86 13.70
C TYR A 12 8.39 11.48 13.63
N ASN A 13 7.67 12.24 12.85
CA ASN A 13 6.25 12.01 12.66
C ASN A 13 6.01 11.87 11.16
N CYS A 14 6.18 10.67 10.68
CA CYS A 14 6.13 10.38 9.26
C CYS A 14 4.88 9.60 8.91
N LYS A 15 3.75 10.10 9.34
CA LYS A 15 2.45 9.52 9.01
C LYS A 15 1.94 10.11 7.70
N TYR A 16 1.49 9.23 6.84
CA TYR A 16 1.00 9.63 5.53
C TYR A 16 -0.36 9.03 5.30
N HIS A 17 -1.23 9.83 4.72
CA HIS A 17 -2.54 9.38 4.31
C HIS A 17 -2.45 9.14 2.81
N ILE A 18 -2.46 7.89 2.41
CA ILE A 18 -2.23 7.51 1.04
C ILE A 18 -3.52 7.02 0.44
N VAL A 19 -3.85 7.54 -0.73
CA VAL A 19 -5.02 7.11 -1.49
C VAL A 19 -4.53 6.52 -2.79
N ILE A 20 -4.94 5.28 -3.06
CA ILE A 20 -4.61 4.60 -4.30
C ILE A 20 -5.88 4.42 -5.10
N ILE A 21 -5.90 4.97 -6.30
CA ILE A 21 -7.06 4.92 -7.17
C ILE A 21 -6.72 4.02 -8.36
N PRO A 22 -7.45 2.92 -8.55
CA PRO A 22 -7.22 2.06 -9.70
C PRO A 22 -7.51 2.83 -10.98
N LYS A 23 -6.77 2.53 -12.03
CA LYS A 23 -7.05 3.12 -13.33
C LYS A 23 -8.44 2.72 -13.79
N TYR A 24 -9.08 3.60 -14.52
CA TYR A 24 -10.45 3.39 -15.00
C TYR A 24 -10.64 2.01 -15.61
N ARG A 25 -9.72 1.62 -16.49
CA ARG A 25 -9.83 0.32 -17.17
C ARG A 25 -9.68 -0.88 -16.26
N ARG A 26 -9.16 -0.68 -15.06
CA ARG A 26 -8.95 -1.75 -14.08
C ARG A 26 -9.98 -1.74 -12.97
N MET A 27 -10.91 -0.81 -13.04
CA MET A 27 -11.88 -0.63 -11.96
C MET A 27 -12.74 -1.88 -11.75
N VAL A 28 -13.13 -2.55 -12.83
CA VAL A 28 -13.94 -3.77 -12.72
C VAL A 28 -13.18 -4.84 -11.99
N ILE A 29 -11.92 -5.03 -12.35
CA ILE A 29 -11.07 -6.03 -11.70
C ILE A 29 -10.86 -5.66 -10.25
N TYR A 30 -10.60 -4.40 -9.98
CA TYR A 30 -10.42 -3.93 -8.61
C TYR A 30 -11.64 -4.24 -7.76
N ARG A 31 -12.83 -3.97 -8.26
CA ARG A 31 -14.06 -4.19 -7.50
C ARG A 31 -14.26 -5.66 -7.16
N LYS A 32 -13.90 -6.55 -8.06
CA LYS A 32 -14.00 -7.99 -7.82
C LYS A 32 -13.00 -8.47 -6.79
N LEU A 33 -11.79 -7.93 -6.81
CA LEU A 33 -10.69 -8.40 -5.97
C LEU A 33 -10.37 -7.45 -4.83
N ARG A 34 -11.27 -6.54 -4.54
CA ARG A 34 -11.01 -5.43 -3.61
C ARG A 34 -10.42 -5.87 -2.28
N LYS A 35 -11.01 -6.88 -1.67
CA LYS A 35 -10.53 -7.35 -0.36
C LYS A 35 -9.15 -7.98 -0.46
N ASP A 36 -8.93 -8.75 -1.51
CA ASP A 36 -7.63 -9.38 -1.72
C ASP A 36 -6.55 -8.34 -2.01
N ILE A 37 -6.89 -7.36 -2.83
CA ILE A 37 -5.94 -6.28 -3.15
C ILE A 37 -5.57 -5.50 -1.90
N GLY A 38 -6.56 -5.19 -1.07
CA GLY A 38 -6.31 -4.51 0.19
C GLY A 38 -5.39 -5.31 1.10
N ALA A 39 -5.64 -6.61 1.22
CA ALA A 39 -4.82 -7.47 2.06
C ALA A 39 -3.39 -7.58 1.52
N ILE A 40 -3.25 -7.67 0.20
CA ILE A 40 -1.94 -7.75 -0.43
C ILE A 40 -1.16 -6.46 -0.20
N LEU A 41 -1.80 -5.32 -0.38
CA LEU A 41 -1.14 -4.03 -0.16
C LEU A 41 -0.65 -3.91 1.28
N ARG A 42 -1.46 -4.32 2.23
CA ARG A 42 -1.07 -4.29 3.63
C ARG A 42 0.14 -5.18 3.89
N ALA A 43 0.09 -6.40 3.40
CA ALA A 43 1.17 -7.35 3.60
C ALA A 43 2.48 -6.86 2.97
N VAL A 44 2.40 -6.32 1.76
CA VAL A 44 3.58 -5.82 1.07
C VAL A 44 4.16 -4.61 1.80
N ALA A 45 3.30 -3.70 2.24
CA ALA A 45 3.76 -2.52 2.96
C ALA A 45 4.50 -2.90 4.24
N GLU A 46 3.98 -3.86 4.96
CA GLU A 46 4.54 -4.26 6.24
C GLU A 46 5.83 -5.07 6.13
N ARG A 47 6.23 -5.45 4.93
CA ARG A 47 7.52 -6.11 4.71
C ARG A 47 8.69 -5.16 4.90
N LYS A 48 8.48 -3.86 4.75
CA LYS A 48 9.54 -2.89 4.94
C LYS A 48 9.69 -2.57 6.42
N PRO A 49 10.90 -2.73 6.98
CA PRO A 49 11.12 -2.47 8.41
C PRO A 49 10.75 -1.05 8.79
N GLY A 50 10.02 -0.93 9.86
CA GLY A 50 9.63 0.37 10.39
C GLY A 50 8.36 0.95 9.81
N VAL A 51 7.81 0.34 8.77
CA VAL A 51 6.53 0.77 8.21
C VAL A 51 5.41 0.17 9.06
N VAL A 52 4.47 1.01 9.46
CA VAL A 52 3.34 0.59 10.29
C VAL A 52 2.06 1.08 9.62
N ILE A 53 1.13 0.17 9.44
CA ILE A 53 -0.19 0.51 8.92
C ILE A 53 -1.10 0.79 10.11
N HIS A 54 -1.59 2.00 10.22
CA HIS A 54 -2.52 2.38 11.29
C HIS A 54 -3.96 2.10 10.90
N GLU A 55 -4.31 2.41 9.66
CA GLU A 55 -5.64 2.16 9.12
C GLU A 55 -5.49 1.81 7.65
N ALA A 56 -6.36 0.96 7.17
CA ALA A 56 -6.43 0.63 5.76
C ALA A 56 -7.85 0.24 5.44
N GLU A 57 -8.39 0.80 4.38
CA GLU A 57 -9.74 0.51 3.96
C GLU A 57 -9.80 0.43 2.45
N ALA A 58 -10.37 -0.66 1.96
CA ALA A 58 -10.57 -0.86 0.53
C ALA A 58 -11.98 -0.45 0.18
N CYS A 59 -12.12 0.76 -0.31
CA CYS A 59 -13.41 1.30 -0.71
C CYS A 59 -13.75 0.89 -2.13
N PRO A 60 -14.99 1.08 -2.58
CA PRO A 60 -15.39 0.61 -3.92
C PRO A 60 -14.59 1.18 -5.08
N ASP A 61 -14.05 2.38 -4.94
CA ASP A 61 -13.34 3.05 -6.03
C ASP A 61 -11.93 3.49 -5.67
N HIS A 62 -11.49 3.21 -4.44
CA HIS A 62 -10.14 3.58 -4.02
C HIS A 62 -9.76 2.78 -2.78
N ILE A 63 -8.48 2.81 -2.47
CA ILE A 63 -7.98 2.25 -1.21
C ILE A 63 -7.32 3.39 -0.47
N HIS A 64 -7.66 3.52 0.80
CA HIS A 64 -7.02 4.56 1.58
C HIS A 64 -6.33 3.93 2.78
N MET A 65 -5.15 4.43 3.05
CA MET A 65 -4.29 3.88 4.08
C MET A 65 -3.64 5.01 4.87
N LEU A 66 -3.65 4.86 6.17
CA LEU A 66 -2.89 5.75 7.05
C LEU A 66 -1.71 4.94 7.57
N MET A 67 -0.50 5.40 7.28
CA MET A 67 0.67 4.62 7.63
C MET A 67 1.84 5.51 8.03
N THR A 68 2.75 4.92 8.79
CA THR A 68 4.03 5.53 9.11
C THR A 68 5.07 4.97 8.15
N ILE A 69 5.79 5.86 7.49
CA ILE A 69 6.92 5.51 6.63
C ILE A 69 8.15 6.17 7.22
N PRO A 70 9.12 5.39 7.72
CA PRO A 70 10.31 5.96 8.34
C PRO A 70 11.08 6.87 7.37
N PRO A 71 11.77 7.89 7.86
CA PRO A 71 12.49 8.81 6.98
C PRO A 71 13.63 8.18 6.19
N LYS A 72 14.06 6.98 6.53
CA LYS A 72 15.07 6.28 5.74
C LYS A 72 14.57 5.88 4.36
N TYR A 73 13.25 5.90 4.14
CA TYR A 73 12.68 5.65 2.81
C TYR A 73 12.13 6.96 2.27
N SER A 74 12.33 7.22 0.99
CA SER A 74 11.59 8.30 0.37
C SER A 74 10.18 7.80 0.08
N VAL A 75 9.20 8.68 0.17
CA VAL A 75 7.80 8.29 -0.08
C VAL A 75 7.66 7.76 -1.51
N SER A 76 8.29 8.42 -2.47
CA SER A 76 8.17 7.97 -3.87
C SER A 76 8.78 6.60 -4.09
N SER A 77 9.93 6.32 -3.49
CA SER A 77 10.54 4.99 -3.58
C SER A 77 9.67 3.93 -2.94
N PHE A 78 9.13 4.24 -1.77
CA PHE A 78 8.26 3.31 -1.08
C PHE A 78 7.00 3.04 -1.90
N MET A 79 6.40 4.08 -2.48
CA MET A 79 5.21 3.90 -3.30
C MET A 79 5.49 3.08 -4.55
N GLY A 80 6.66 3.28 -5.17
CA GLY A 80 7.07 2.47 -6.30
C GLY A 80 7.19 1.00 -5.93
N TYR A 81 7.82 0.74 -4.79
CA TYR A 81 7.93 -0.62 -4.26
C TYR A 81 6.55 -1.22 -3.99
N LEU A 82 5.70 -0.47 -3.30
CA LEU A 82 4.37 -0.95 -2.92
C LEU A 82 3.55 -1.33 -4.16
N LYS A 83 3.53 -0.46 -5.16
CA LYS A 83 2.76 -0.72 -6.36
C LYS A 83 3.31 -1.89 -7.15
N SER A 84 4.62 -1.95 -7.34
CA SER A 84 5.25 -3.01 -8.12
C SER A 84 5.06 -4.37 -7.49
N LYS A 85 5.34 -4.49 -6.22
CA LYS A 85 5.24 -5.77 -5.53
C LYS A 85 3.81 -6.25 -5.41
N SER A 86 2.89 -5.33 -5.11
CA SER A 86 1.49 -5.72 -5.00
C SER A 86 0.94 -6.15 -6.35
N THR A 87 1.32 -5.49 -7.43
CA THR A 87 0.88 -5.90 -8.77
C THR A 87 1.35 -7.31 -9.08
N LEU A 88 2.60 -7.62 -8.79
CA LEU A 88 3.14 -8.96 -9.01
C LEU A 88 2.39 -10.01 -8.19
N MET A 89 2.10 -9.70 -6.94
CA MET A 89 1.39 -10.64 -6.08
C MET A 89 -0.07 -10.83 -6.51
N ILE A 90 -0.69 -9.80 -7.03
CA ILE A 90 -2.04 -9.91 -7.55
C ILE A 90 -2.05 -10.83 -8.77
N PHE A 91 -1.09 -10.66 -9.67
CA PHE A 91 -0.95 -11.55 -10.82
C PHE A 91 -0.76 -12.99 -10.37
N ASP A 92 0.12 -13.19 -9.42
CA ASP A 92 0.45 -14.52 -8.93
C ASP A 92 -0.78 -15.22 -8.36
N ARG A 93 -1.54 -14.49 -7.57
CA ARG A 93 -2.69 -15.04 -6.87
C ARG A 93 -3.91 -15.21 -7.79
N HIS A 94 -4.01 -14.37 -8.80
CA HIS A 94 -5.16 -14.37 -9.71
C HIS A 94 -4.70 -14.50 -11.14
N ALA A 95 -4.09 -15.64 -11.45
CA ALA A 95 -3.50 -15.90 -12.75
C ALA A 95 -4.50 -15.78 -13.90
N THR A 96 -5.77 -16.01 -13.63
CA THR A 96 -6.81 -15.90 -14.65
C THR A 96 -7.00 -14.48 -15.15
N VAL A 97 -6.53 -13.49 -14.42
CA VAL A 97 -6.59 -12.11 -14.86
C VAL A 97 -5.23 -11.60 -15.36
N SER A 98 -4.31 -12.52 -15.59
CA SER A 98 -2.93 -12.18 -15.94
C SER A 98 -2.78 -11.52 -17.30
N TYR A 99 -3.80 -11.58 -18.13
CA TYR A 99 -3.74 -10.91 -19.43
C TYR A 99 -3.83 -9.41 -19.32
N THR A 100 -4.26 -8.94 -18.19
CA THR A 100 -4.39 -7.51 -17.98
C THR A 100 -3.30 -7.04 -17.03
N HIS A 101 -2.66 -5.95 -17.40
CA HIS A 101 -1.67 -5.35 -16.53
C HIS A 101 -2.41 -4.61 -15.43
N LEU A 102 -2.36 -5.16 -14.23
CA LEU A 102 -2.96 -4.50 -13.08
C LEU A 102 -1.98 -3.47 -12.57
N THR A 103 -2.32 -2.21 -12.74
CA THR A 103 -1.56 -1.12 -12.15
C THR A 103 -2.49 -0.38 -11.21
N LEU A 104 -1.99 -0.05 -10.05
CA LEU A 104 -2.76 0.67 -9.04
C LEU A 104 -2.29 2.09 -8.94
#